data_5015455c651a2c4ceef95d6362ebdfcf
#
_entry.id   5015455c651a2c4ceef95d6362ebdfcf
#
_cell.length_a   1.000
_cell.length_b   1.000
_cell.length_c   1.000
_cell.angle_alpha   90.00
_cell.angle_beta   90.00
_cell.angle_gamma   90.00
#
_symmetry.space_group_name_H-M   'P 1'
#
loop_
_entity.id
_entity.type
_entity.pdbx_description
1 polymer ?
#
loop_
_entity_poly.entity_id
_entity_poly.type
_entity_poly.pdbx_seq_one_letter_code
_entity_poly.pdbx_strand_id
1 'polypeptide(L)'
;MTKDMLIMCAVIALVAIMLLAALPEIANAMPKTYYVESSDAPTEPEAVAEPTTVLQSTASVRYALTAVERNEIERVVMAEARAEPYIGQMAVAQCILNACEQEDKRPLEIVRSFGYTAARPEPSDEVKKAVAKVFDDGETATDREILYFYAPALCQSLWHESQTYVCTIGGHRFFEEAEQ
;
A
#
# COMPACT_ATOMS: atom_id res chain seq x y z
N MET A 1 -11.31 -19.03 -12.95
CA MET A 1 -10.93 -17.76 -13.59
C MET A 1 -11.23 -17.87 -15.07
N THR A 2 -12.21 -17.13 -15.58
CA THR A 2 -12.64 -17.21 -16.98
C THR A 2 -11.64 -16.43 -17.87
N LYS A 3 -11.53 -16.86 -19.15
CA LYS A 3 -10.66 -16.21 -20.15
C LYS A 3 -10.89 -14.70 -20.27
N ASP A 4 -12.09 -14.24 -20.00
CA ASP A 4 -12.52 -12.83 -20.09
C ASP A 4 -11.91 -11.97 -18.97
N MET A 5 -11.64 -12.55 -17.79
CA MET A 5 -10.97 -11.87 -16.68
C MET A 5 -9.48 -11.62 -16.97
N LEU A 6 -8.84 -12.54 -17.70
CA LEU A 6 -7.43 -12.39 -18.11
C LEU A 6 -7.25 -11.29 -19.17
N ILE A 7 -8.24 -11.14 -20.07
CA ILE A 7 -8.22 -10.13 -21.15
C ILE A 7 -8.45 -8.73 -20.57
N MET A 8 -9.32 -8.58 -19.57
CA MET A 8 -9.55 -7.27 -18.92
C MET A 8 -8.33 -6.75 -18.16
N CYS A 9 -7.60 -7.61 -17.46
CA CYS A 9 -6.38 -7.19 -16.77
C CYS A 9 -5.27 -6.76 -17.74
N ALA A 10 -5.16 -7.39 -18.91
CA ALA A 10 -4.18 -7.03 -19.93
C ALA A 10 -4.46 -5.66 -20.59
N VAL A 11 -5.73 -5.28 -20.73
CA VAL A 11 -6.12 -3.97 -21.29
C VAL A 11 -5.80 -2.83 -20.33
N ILE A 12 -5.95 -3.04 -19.01
CA ILE A 12 -5.64 -2.05 -17.98
C ILE A 12 -4.13 -1.73 -17.96
N ALA A 13 -3.29 -2.75 -18.13
CA ALA A 13 -1.83 -2.56 -18.16
C ALA A 13 -1.36 -1.74 -19.38
N LEU A 14 -2.01 -1.88 -20.54
CA LEU A 14 -1.66 -1.16 -21.76
C LEU A 14 -2.06 0.33 -21.74
N VAL A 15 -3.17 0.69 -21.09
CA VAL A 15 -3.61 2.09 -20.97
C VAL A 15 -2.74 2.87 -19.99
N ALA A 16 -2.26 2.24 -18.92
CA ALA A 16 -1.37 2.90 -17.94
C ALA A 16 -0.01 3.28 -18.55
N ILE A 17 0.48 2.54 -19.55
CA ILE A 17 1.75 2.82 -20.23
C ILE A 17 1.63 4.00 -21.21
N MET A 18 0.47 4.22 -21.82
CA MET A 18 0.25 5.30 -22.79
C MET A 18 0.12 6.70 -22.16
N LEU A 19 -0.28 6.80 -20.88
CA LEU A 19 -0.43 8.10 -20.19
C LEU A 19 0.88 8.68 -19.62
N LEU A 20 1.97 7.92 -19.62
CA LEU A 20 3.25 8.38 -19.05
C LEU A 20 4.07 9.27 -19.99
N ALA A 21 3.65 9.49 -21.22
CA ALA A 21 4.40 10.23 -22.24
C ALA A 21 4.09 11.73 -22.34
N ALA A 22 3.22 12.27 -21.50
CA ALA A 22 2.79 13.67 -21.62
C ALA A 22 2.72 14.41 -20.25
N LEU A 23 3.88 14.66 -19.63
CA LEU A 23 3.97 15.66 -18.57
C LEU A 23 5.10 16.62 -18.87
N PRO A 24 4.84 17.96 -18.94
CA PRO A 24 5.91 18.96 -19.03
C PRO A 24 6.60 19.15 -17.69
N GLU A 25 7.91 19.27 -17.73
CA GLU A 25 8.77 19.70 -16.62
C GLU A 25 8.30 21.04 -16.06
N ILE A 26 8.03 21.07 -14.75
CA ILE A 26 8.00 22.35 -14.01
C ILE A 26 9.15 22.31 -13.00
N ALA A 27 10.16 23.11 -13.33
CA ALA A 27 11.34 23.30 -12.51
C ALA A 27 11.10 24.34 -11.41
N ASN A 28 11.62 24.03 -10.25
CA ASN A 28 12.26 24.90 -9.25
C ASN A 28 11.54 26.15 -8.71
N ALA A 29 11.21 26.10 -7.42
CA ALA A 29 11.42 27.22 -6.50
C ALA A 29 11.52 26.71 -5.05
N MET A 30 12.72 26.65 -4.51
CA MET A 30 12.97 26.49 -3.06
C MET A 30 12.91 27.88 -2.38
N PRO A 31 12.30 28.02 -1.21
CA PRO A 31 12.61 29.12 -0.30
C PRO A 31 13.69 28.72 0.71
N LYS A 32 14.62 29.65 0.89
CA LYS A 32 15.79 29.53 1.77
C LYS A 32 15.39 29.55 3.25
N THR A 33 15.97 28.61 3.99
CA THR A 33 15.99 28.52 5.46
C THR A 33 16.71 29.71 6.10
N TYR A 34 16.09 30.29 7.14
CA TYR A 34 16.75 31.18 8.08
C TYR A 34 17.15 30.36 9.31
N TYR A 35 18.45 30.36 9.62
CA TYR A 35 19.00 29.94 10.88
C TYR A 35 18.87 31.07 11.89
N VAL A 36 18.33 30.79 13.07
CA VAL A 36 18.51 31.62 14.28
C VAL A 36 19.29 30.80 15.28
N GLU A 37 20.52 31.24 15.50
CA GLU A 37 21.40 30.83 16.57
C GLU A 37 20.98 31.57 17.84
N SER A 38 20.72 30.86 18.94
CA SER A 38 20.70 31.47 20.27
C SER A 38 21.34 30.51 21.26
N SER A 39 22.52 30.91 21.70
CA SER A 39 23.27 30.47 22.85
C SER A 39 22.50 30.80 24.12
N ASP A 40 22.45 29.85 25.06
CA ASP A 40 22.86 30.00 26.48
C ASP A 40 22.43 28.76 27.27
N ALA A 41 23.42 28.06 27.83
CA ALA A 41 23.23 27.10 28.90
C ALA A 41 23.16 27.84 30.25
N PRO A 42 22.50 27.29 31.28
CA PRO A 42 23.29 26.66 32.32
C PRO A 42 22.63 25.43 33.01
N THR A 43 23.53 24.48 33.34
CA THR A 43 23.66 23.73 34.61
C THR A 43 22.51 22.85 35.10
N GLU A 44 22.84 21.56 35.10
CA GLU A 44 22.30 20.39 35.77
C GLU A 44 21.85 20.61 37.25
N PRO A 45 20.91 19.76 37.73
CA PRO A 45 21.38 18.66 38.56
C PRO A 45 20.77 17.28 38.22
N GLU A 46 21.64 16.30 38.44
CA GLU A 46 21.42 14.86 38.45
C GLU A 46 20.11 14.46 39.15
N ALA A 47 19.24 13.71 38.45
CA ALA A 47 18.19 12.94 39.07
C ALA A 47 18.22 11.50 38.53
N VAL A 48 18.41 10.61 39.51
CA VAL A 48 18.45 9.16 39.46
C VAL A 48 17.45 8.58 38.46
N ALA A 49 17.95 7.87 37.46
CA ALA A 49 17.14 7.13 36.50
C ALA A 49 16.57 5.88 37.18
N GLU A 50 15.28 5.88 37.43
CA GLU A 50 14.53 4.64 37.59
C GLU A 50 14.46 3.90 36.24
N PRO A 51 14.56 2.56 36.20
CA PRO A 51 14.44 1.82 34.96
C PRO A 51 13.02 1.91 34.46
N THR A 52 12.76 2.81 33.50
CA THR A 52 11.54 2.80 32.74
C THR A 52 11.51 1.49 31.95
N THR A 53 10.73 0.55 32.45
CA THR A 53 10.32 -0.64 31.70
C THR A 53 9.60 -0.15 30.45
N VAL A 54 10.32 -0.08 29.34
CA VAL A 54 9.73 0.08 28.02
C VAL A 54 8.87 -1.16 27.82
N LEU A 55 7.57 -1.00 28.01
CA LEU A 55 6.59 -1.95 27.49
C LEU A 55 6.78 -1.94 25.98
N GLN A 56 7.64 -2.83 25.49
CA GLN A 56 7.64 -3.18 24.08
C GLN A 56 6.23 -3.72 23.82
N SER A 57 5.40 -2.89 23.19
CA SER A 57 4.21 -3.35 22.52
C SER A 57 4.70 -4.42 21.55
N THR A 58 4.49 -5.69 21.89
CA THR A 58 4.62 -6.78 20.96
C THR A 58 3.44 -6.65 20.00
N ALA A 59 3.57 -5.72 19.03
CA ALA A 59 2.72 -5.74 17.87
C ALA A 59 2.91 -7.14 17.28
N SER A 60 1.88 -7.95 17.36
CA SER A 60 1.87 -9.31 16.82
C SER A 60 2.06 -9.15 15.31
N VAL A 61 3.20 -9.63 14.80
CA VAL A 61 3.43 -9.72 13.36
C VAL A 61 2.24 -10.47 12.78
N ARG A 62 1.37 -9.78 12.06
CA ARG A 62 0.14 -10.38 11.55
C ARG A 62 0.46 -11.45 10.50
N TYR A 63 1.49 -11.23 9.68
CA TYR A 63 1.89 -12.15 8.64
C TYR A 63 3.40 -12.05 8.33
N ALA A 64 4.16 -13.10 8.66
CA ALA A 64 5.60 -13.11 8.46
C ALA A 64 5.97 -13.28 6.98
N LEU A 65 6.53 -12.24 6.38
CA LEU A 65 7.04 -12.24 5.01
C LEU A 65 8.50 -12.72 4.93
N THR A 66 8.81 -13.56 3.95
CA THR A 66 10.19 -13.74 3.52
C THR A 66 10.70 -12.49 2.80
N ALA A 67 12.02 -12.32 2.68
CA ALA A 67 12.61 -11.18 1.96
C ALA A 67 12.17 -11.12 0.47
N VAL A 68 11.96 -12.29 -0.15
CA VAL A 68 11.49 -12.38 -1.54
C VAL A 68 10.04 -11.93 -1.67
N GLU A 69 9.17 -12.37 -0.77
CA GLU A 69 7.76 -11.96 -0.75
C GLU A 69 7.62 -10.47 -0.47
N ARG A 70 8.36 -9.95 0.50
CA ARG A 70 8.38 -8.52 0.79
C ARG A 70 8.72 -7.69 -0.43
N ASN A 71 9.84 -7.99 -1.08
CA ASN A 71 10.26 -7.29 -2.29
C ASN A 71 9.20 -7.37 -3.40
N GLU A 72 8.55 -8.51 -3.58
CA GLU A 72 7.49 -8.67 -4.58
C GLU A 72 6.25 -7.84 -4.24
N ILE A 73 5.76 -7.89 -2.98
CA ILE A 73 4.60 -7.11 -2.54
C ILE A 73 4.86 -5.61 -2.67
N GLU A 74 6.01 -5.12 -2.21
CA GLU A 74 6.38 -3.71 -2.31
C GLU A 74 6.36 -3.23 -3.77
N ARG A 75 6.86 -4.04 -4.71
CA ARG A 75 6.83 -3.75 -6.14
C ARG A 75 5.42 -3.78 -6.73
N VAL A 76 4.58 -4.69 -6.27
CA VAL A 76 3.17 -4.75 -6.67
C VAL A 76 2.42 -3.51 -6.16
N VAL A 77 2.54 -3.17 -4.88
CA VAL A 77 1.91 -1.98 -4.30
C VAL A 77 2.40 -0.70 -5.00
N MET A 78 3.69 -0.62 -5.31
CA MET A 78 4.24 0.49 -6.08
C MET A 78 3.66 0.57 -7.50
N ALA A 79 3.43 -0.56 -8.15
CA ALA A 79 2.85 -0.58 -9.48
C ALA A 79 1.37 -0.18 -9.50
N GLU A 80 0.61 -0.62 -8.49
CA GLU A 80 -0.84 -0.40 -8.39
C GLU A 80 -1.19 0.97 -7.77
N ALA A 81 -0.43 1.43 -6.77
CA ALA A 81 -0.84 2.52 -5.90
C ALA A 81 0.19 3.66 -5.75
N ARG A 82 1.17 3.79 -6.65
CA ARG A 82 2.22 4.84 -6.53
C ARG A 82 1.69 6.28 -6.51
N ALA A 83 0.54 6.53 -7.15
CA ALA A 83 -0.11 7.84 -7.22
C ALA A 83 -1.19 8.02 -6.14
N GLU A 84 -1.43 6.99 -5.35
CA GLU A 84 -2.40 7.02 -4.27
C GLU A 84 -1.81 7.67 -3.00
N PRO A 85 -2.64 8.28 -2.15
CA PRO A 85 -2.20 8.69 -0.83
C PRO A 85 -1.71 7.49 0.00
N TYR A 86 -0.89 7.73 1.00
CA TYR A 86 -0.30 6.69 1.86
C TYR A 86 -1.32 5.65 2.34
N ILE A 87 -2.51 6.10 2.78
CA ILE A 87 -3.60 5.22 3.21
C ILE A 87 -4.12 4.34 2.05
N GLY A 88 -4.08 4.82 0.80
CA GLY A 88 -4.43 4.04 -0.39
C GLY A 88 -3.39 2.97 -0.70
N GLN A 89 -2.10 3.26 -0.49
CA GLN A 89 -1.02 2.27 -0.59
C GLN A 89 -1.18 1.18 0.48
N MET A 90 -1.54 1.55 1.72
CA MET A 90 -1.88 0.60 2.78
C MET A 90 -3.10 -0.25 2.40
N ALA A 91 -4.14 0.33 1.80
CA ALA A 91 -5.34 -0.40 1.41
C ALA A 91 -5.05 -1.48 0.35
N VAL A 92 -4.19 -1.18 -0.65
CA VAL A 92 -3.75 -2.20 -1.62
C VAL A 92 -2.93 -3.31 -0.94
N ALA A 93 -2.02 -2.96 -0.01
CA ALA A 93 -1.29 -3.95 0.78
C ALA A 93 -2.22 -4.81 1.65
N GLN A 94 -3.26 -4.20 2.23
CA GLN A 94 -4.30 -4.89 3.01
C GLN A 94 -5.10 -5.87 2.15
N CYS A 95 -5.47 -5.52 0.91
CA CYS A 95 -6.13 -6.47 0.00
C CYS A 95 -5.27 -7.73 -0.22
N ILE A 96 -3.95 -7.57 -0.39
CA ILE A 96 -3.05 -8.72 -0.56
C ILE A 96 -3.01 -9.57 0.72
N LEU A 97 -2.91 -8.95 1.89
CA LEU A 97 -2.89 -9.65 3.18
C LEU A 97 -4.20 -10.41 3.43
N ASN A 98 -5.35 -9.74 3.28
CA ASN A 98 -6.66 -10.36 3.47
C ASN A 98 -6.87 -11.55 2.52
N ALA A 99 -6.43 -11.41 1.25
CA ALA A 99 -6.49 -12.50 0.29
C ALA A 99 -5.56 -13.68 0.68
N CYS A 100 -4.39 -13.41 1.27
CA CYS A 100 -3.53 -14.47 1.81
C CYS A 100 -4.22 -15.24 2.95
N GLU A 101 -4.88 -14.52 3.84
CA GLU A 101 -5.58 -15.12 5.00
C GLU A 101 -6.83 -15.88 4.55
N GLN A 102 -7.63 -15.32 3.65
CA GLN A 102 -8.86 -15.96 3.15
C GLN A 102 -8.59 -17.24 2.35
N GLU A 103 -7.59 -17.19 1.47
CA GLU A 103 -7.26 -18.32 0.58
C GLU A 103 -6.29 -19.34 1.20
N ASP A 104 -5.75 -19.04 2.39
CA ASP A 104 -4.65 -19.80 3.03
C ASP A 104 -3.47 -20.02 2.07
N LYS A 105 -3.08 -18.95 1.36
CA LYS A 105 -2.02 -18.96 0.35
C LYS A 105 -0.93 -17.95 0.65
N ARG A 106 0.28 -18.27 0.15
CA ARG A 106 1.41 -17.36 0.26
C ARG A 106 1.25 -16.16 -0.70
N PRO A 107 1.82 -14.97 -0.34
CA PRO A 107 1.70 -13.75 -1.13
C PRO A 107 2.06 -13.89 -2.61
N LEU A 108 3.09 -14.67 -2.95
CA LEU A 108 3.47 -14.88 -4.34
C LEU A 108 2.41 -15.64 -5.16
N GLU A 109 1.62 -16.49 -4.51
CA GLU A 109 0.51 -17.21 -5.14
C GLU A 109 -0.67 -16.28 -5.33
N ILE A 110 -1.00 -15.47 -4.31
CA ILE A 110 -2.05 -14.45 -4.39
C ILE A 110 -1.77 -13.44 -5.50
N VAL A 111 -0.56 -12.88 -5.56
CA VAL A 111 -0.18 -11.93 -6.61
C VAL A 111 -0.35 -12.52 -8.02
N ARG A 112 -0.10 -13.82 -8.20
CA ARG A 112 -0.30 -14.50 -9.50
C ARG A 112 -1.77 -14.80 -9.81
N SER A 113 -2.58 -15.11 -8.80
CA SER A 113 -3.97 -15.56 -8.98
C SER A 113 -4.99 -14.40 -9.01
N PHE A 114 -4.71 -13.28 -8.36
CA PHE A 114 -5.63 -12.13 -8.26
C PHE A 114 -5.47 -11.10 -9.39
N GLY A 115 -4.58 -11.32 -10.34
CA GLY A 115 -4.49 -10.51 -11.55
C GLY A 115 -3.87 -9.14 -11.37
N TYR A 116 -3.00 -8.97 -10.37
CA TYR A 116 -2.18 -7.76 -10.23
C TYR A 116 -1.33 -7.51 -11.47
N THR A 117 -1.03 -6.24 -11.76
CA THR A 117 -0.19 -5.86 -12.90
C THR A 117 1.14 -6.62 -12.91
N ALA A 118 1.64 -6.90 -14.11
CA ALA A 118 2.96 -7.53 -14.28
C ALA A 118 4.14 -6.56 -14.07
N ALA A 119 3.87 -5.25 -14.00
CA ALA A 119 4.91 -4.25 -13.74
C ALA A 119 5.52 -4.44 -12.34
N ARG A 120 6.85 -4.25 -12.25
CA ARG A 120 7.60 -4.39 -10.99
C ARG A 120 8.58 -3.22 -10.82
N PRO A 121 8.06 -1.97 -10.70
CA PRO A 121 8.90 -0.79 -10.47
C PRO A 121 9.63 -0.89 -9.13
N GLU A 122 10.69 -0.10 -8.97
CA GLU A 122 11.38 0.03 -7.68
C GLU A 122 10.46 0.71 -6.67
N PRO A 123 10.24 0.13 -5.48
CA PRO A 123 9.34 0.69 -4.48
C PRO A 123 9.92 1.94 -3.80
N SER A 124 9.10 2.96 -3.61
CA SER A 124 9.45 4.13 -2.82
C SER A 124 9.53 3.78 -1.33
N ASP A 125 10.21 4.62 -0.54
CA ASP A 125 10.26 4.44 0.91
C ASP A 125 8.87 4.55 1.56
N GLU A 126 7.96 5.32 0.98
CA GLU A 126 6.58 5.44 1.43
C GLU A 126 5.83 4.12 1.24
N VAL A 127 5.95 3.48 0.07
CA VAL A 127 5.37 2.16 -0.20
C VAL A 127 5.95 1.09 0.73
N LYS A 128 7.27 1.08 0.94
CA LYS A 128 7.90 0.15 1.88
C LYS A 128 7.32 0.29 3.29
N LYS A 129 7.13 1.54 3.76
CA LYS A 129 6.49 1.82 5.04
C LYS A 129 5.03 1.36 5.08
N ALA A 130 4.26 1.58 4.01
CA ALA A 130 2.87 1.13 3.94
C ALA A 130 2.76 -0.40 4.03
N VAL A 131 3.61 -1.13 3.31
CA VAL A 131 3.66 -2.60 3.39
C VAL A 131 4.09 -3.08 4.78
N ALA A 132 5.11 -2.46 5.39
CA ALA A 132 5.54 -2.80 6.75
C ALA A 132 4.43 -2.56 7.78
N LYS A 133 3.69 -1.45 7.67
CA LYS A 133 2.56 -1.15 8.57
C LYS A 133 1.51 -2.25 8.54
N VAL A 134 1.17 -2.74 7.36
CA VAL A 134 0.14 -3.76 7.19
C VAL A 134 0.63 -5.14 7.62
N PHE A 135 1.79 -5.58 7.15
CA PHE A 135 2.26 -6.95 7.34
C PHE A 135 3.01 -7.15 8.68
N ASP A 136 3.78 -6.17 9.12
CA ASP A 136 4.60 -6.29 10.33
C ASP A 136 3.87 -5.75 11.56
N ASP A 137 3.26 -4.56 11.46
CA ASP A 137 2.62 -3.90 12.58
C ASP A 137 1.13 -4.32 12.74
N GLY A 138 0.53 -4.95 11.72
CA GLY A 138 -0.88 -5.34 11.72
C GLY A 138 -1.86 -4.17 11.62
N GLU A 139 -1.38 -2.97 11.22
CA GLU A 139 -2.24 -1.82 11.00
C GLU A 139 -2.95 -1.93 9.64
N THR A 140 -4.20 -1.55 9.58
CA THR A 140 -5.03 -1.63 8.38
C THR A 140 -5.50 -0.25 7.92
N ALA A 141 -5.77 -0.10 6.63
CA ALA A 141 -6.34 1.13 6.07
C ALA A 141 -7.83 1.29 6.45
N THR A 142 -8.51 0.17 6.68
CA THR A 142 -9.91 0.08 7.11
C THR A 142 -10.08 -1.16 7.99
N ASP A 143 -11.07 -1.15 8.87
CA ASP A 143 -11.50 -2.28 9.71
C ASP A 143 -12.28 -3.36 8.93
N ARG A 144 -12.49 -3.15 7.63
CA ARG A 144 -13.23 -4.05 6.76
C ARG A 144 -12.28 -5.01 6.01
N GLU A 145 -12.79 -6.17 5.62
CA GLU A 145 -12.04 -7.21 4.90
C GLU A 145 -11.98 -6.95 3.39
N ILE A 146 -11.42 -5.81 2.99
CA ILE A 146 -11.27 -5.46 1.58
C ILE A 146 -10.40 -6.48 0.84
N LEU A 147 -10.86 -6.96 -0.31
CA LEU A 147 -10.20 -7.97 -1.13
C LEU A 147 -9.90 -7.49 -2.54
N TYR A 148 -10.78 -6.64 -3.07
CA TYR A 148 -10.76 -6.23 -4.47
C TYR A 148 -10.75 -4.72 -4.56
N PHE A 149 -10.14 -4.20 -5.62
CA PHE A 149 -10.16 -2.77 -5.92
C PHE A 149 -10.04 -2.52 -7.42
N TYR A 150 -10.50 -1.38 -7.87
CA TYR A 150 -10.22 -0.85 -9.20
C TYR A 150 -10.32 0.68 -9.23
N ALA A 151 -9.74 1.30 -10.26
CA ALA A 151 -9.79 2.75 -10.48
C ALA A 151 -10.89 3.10 -11.49
N PRO A 152 -12.04 3.68 -11.07
CA PRO A 152 -13.15 3.99 -11.97
C PRO A 152 -12.80 5.01 -13.06
N ALA A 153 -11.81 5.86 -12.80
CA ALA A 153 -11.32 6.82 -13.79
C ALA A 153 -10.58 6.15 -14.97
N LEU A 154 -10.08 4.92 -14.80
CA LEU A 154 -9.30 4.20 -15.79
C LEU A 154 -10.13 3.14 -16.53
N CYS A 155 -11.08 2.53 -15.85
CA CYS A 155 -11.91 1.48 -16.44
C CYS A 155 -13.27 1.40 -15.75
N GLN A 156 -14.22 0.69 -16.40
CA GLN A 156 -15.45 0.24 -15.77
C GLN A 156 -15.36 -1.26 -15.53
N SER A 157 -15.71 -1.72 -14.35
CA SER A 157 -15.68 -3.13 -14.00
C SER A 157 -16.98 -3.56 -13.33
N LEU A 158 -17.90 -4.11 -14.15
CA LEU A 158 -19.17 -4.65 -13.65
C LEU A 158 -18.97 -5.77 -12.65
N TRP A 159 -17.87 -6.52 -12.77
CA TRP A 159 -17.54 -7.58 -11.81
C TRP A 159 -17.22 -7.01 -10.44
N HIS A 160 -16.38 -5.96 -10.34
CA HIS A 160 -16.13 -5.30 -9.06
C HIS A 160 -17.39 -4.66 -8.49
N GLU A 161 -18.20 -4.04 -9.33
CA GLU A 161 -19.48 -3.44 -8.91
C GLU A 161 -20.53 -4.47 -8.47
N SER A 162 -20.36 -5.75 -8.77
CA SER A 162 -21.18 -6.83 -8.23
C SER A 162 -20.69 -7.33 -6.86
N GLN A 163 -19.53 -6.89 -6.40
CA GLN A 163 -19.02 -7.18 -5.07
C GLN A 163 -19.56 -6.17 -4.02
N THR A 164 -19.37 -6.45 -2.74
CA THR A 164 -19.81 -5.55 -1.67
C THR A 164 -18.89 -4.34 -1.59
N TYR A 165 -19.41 -3.16 -1.98
CA TYR A 165 -18.65 -1.90 -1.91
C TYR A 165 -18.40 -1.50 -0.45
N VAL A 166 -17.14 -1.13 -0.15
CA VAL A 166 -16.70 -0.69 1.18
C VAL A 166 -16.43 0.81 1.20
N CYS A 167 -15.45 1.27 0.42
CA CYS A 167 -15.03 2.67 0.45
C CYS A 167 -14.28 3.08 -0.82
N THR A 168 -14.06 4.39 -0.93
CA THR A 168 -13.13 4.96 -1.92
C THR A 168 -11.99 5.65 -1.19
N ILE A 169 -10.76 5.31 -1.56
CA ILE A 169 -9.54 5.94 -1.05
C ILE A 169 -8.71 6.38 -2.26
N GLY A 170 -8.42 7.69 -2.34
CA GLY A 170 -7.76 8.24 -3.52
C GLY A 170 -8.56 8.00 -4.80
N GLY A 171 -7.93 7.41 -5.80
CA GLY A 171 -8.53 7.04 -7.07
C GLY A 171 -9.16 5.65 -7.14
N HIS A 172 -9.04 4.84 -6.08
CA HIS A 172 -9.51 3.46 -6.04
C HIS A 172 -10.79 3.26 -5.23
N ARG A 173 -11.67 2.41 -5.74
CA ARG A 173 -12.81 1.85 -5.02
C ARG A 173 -12.45 0.47 -4.49
N PHE A 174 -12.77 0.21 -3.23
CA PHE A 174 -12.46 -1.04 -2.53
C PHE A 174 -13.72 -1.82 -2.19
N PHE A 175 -13.61 -3.14 -2.24
CA PHE A 175 -14.73 -4.07 -2.10
C PHE A 175 -14.34 -5.29 -1.27
N GLU A 176 -15.32 -5.83 -0.55
CA GLU A 176 -15.32 -7.18 0.01
C GLU A 176 -15.95 -8.16 -0.97
N GLU A 177 -15.77 -9.45 -0.74
CA GLU A 177 -16.51 -10.46 -1.47
C GLU A 177 -18.01 -10.34 -1.18
N ALA A 178 -18.83 -10.47 -2.22
CA ALA A 178 -20.28 -10.46 -2.05
C ALA A 178 -20.75 -11.73 -1.32
N GLU A 179 -21.64 -11.57 -0.36
CA GLU A 179 -22.33 -12.72 0.26
C GLU A 179 -23.13 -13.48 -0.81
N GLN A 180 -22.96 -14.81 -0.83
CA GLN A 180 -23.65 -15.71 -1.76
C GLN A 180 -25.01 -16.10 -1.22
#